data_7de81f8df81ed6599a824bb238e5f8c4
#
_entry.id   7de81f8df81ed6599a824bb238e5f8c4
#
_cell.length_a   1.000
_cell.length_b   1.000
_cell.length_c   1.000
_cell.angle_alpha   90.00
_cell.angle_beta   90.00
_cell.angle_gamma   90.00
#
_symmetry.space_group_name_H-M   'P 1'
#
loop_
_entity.id
_entity.type
_entity.pdbx_description
1 polymer ?
#
loop_
_entity_poly.entity_id
_entity_poly.type
_entity_poly.pdbx_seq_one_letter_code
_entity_poly.pdbx_strand_id
1 'polypeptide(L)'
;MVVLVCGGRDYRDRNLVWRVLDSLLFDDLVHGGCPTGADFFADMWARNRGHKKVKAYPADWDRHGNRAGPIRNAFMLEDAKPHFVVAFPGGPGTANLVALANGKVPVLKVNW
;
A
#
# COMPACT_ATOMS: atom_id res chain seq x y z
N MET A 1 -10.40 8.99 7.37
CA MET A 1 -9.25 9.18 6.48
C MET A 1 -8.80 7.83 5.94
N VAL A 2 -8.47 7.75 4.67
CA VAL A 2 -8.03 6.54 4.00
C VAL A 2 -6.52 6.59 3.81
N VAL A 3 -5.81 5.56 4.27
CA VAL A 3 -4.36 5.42 4.09
C VAL A 3 -4.07 4.25 3.16
N LEU A 4 -3.26 4.51 2.14
CA LEU A 4 -2.78 3.49 1.22
C LEU A 4 -1.35 3.12 1.61
N VAL A 5 -1.11 1.82 1.81
CA VAL A 5 0.23 1.30 2.08
C VAL A 5 0.76 0.60 0.84
N CYS A 6 2.00 0.89 0.49
CA CYS A 6 2.74 0.18 -0.56
C CYS A 6 4.16 -0.13 -0.11
N GLY A 7 4.83 -1.00 -0.84
CA GLY A 7 6.19 -1.43 -0.55
C GLY A 7 6.50 -2.73 -1.26
N GLY A 8 7.74 -3.20 -1.11
CA GLY A 8 8.20 -4.40 -1.80
C GLY A 8 7.61 -5.68 -1.24
N ARG A 9 7.44 -6.66 -2.15
CA ARG A 9 7.03 -8.01 -1.75
C ARG A 9 8.07 -8.72 -0.90
N ASP A 10 9.32 -8.28 -1.00
CA ASP A 10 10.45 -8.85 -0.26
C ASP A 10 10.82 -8.03 0.98
N TYR A 11 10.05 -7.00 1.28
CA TYR A 11 10.28 -6.19 2.47
C TYR A 11 10.01 -7.01 3.72
N ARG A 12 10.95 -6.99 4.67
CA ARG A 12 10.91 -7.91 5.83
C ARG A 12 10.74 -7.24 7.18
N ASP A 13 10.81 -5.92 7.26
CA ASP A 13 10.75 -5.22 8.55
C ASP A 13 9.30 -5.00 8.99
N ARG A 14 8.65 -6.07 9.43
CA ARG A 14 7.28 -6.01 9.95
C ARG A 14 7.17 -5.02 11.11
N ASN A 15 8.15 -5.02 12.00
CA ASN A 15 8.09 -4.16 13.19
C ASN A 15 8.06 -2.69 12.82
N LEU A 16 8.81 -2.29 11.81
CA LEU A 16 8.79 -0.91 11.33
C LEU A 16 7.45 -0.56 10.69
N VAL A 17 6.88 -1.45 9.87
CA VAL A 17 5.56 -1.24 9.29
C VAL A 17 4.54 -1.00 10.41
N TRP A 18 4.52 -1.86 11.41
CA TRP A 18 3.55 -1.76 12.50
C TRP A 18 3.76 -0.49 13.32
N ARG A 19 5.01 -0.11 13.60
CA ARG A 19 5.32 1.10 14.35
C ARG A 19 4.88 2.37 13.62
N VAL A 20 5.12 2.43 12.31
CA VAL A 20 4.70 3.57 11.50
C VAL A 20 3.18 3.68 11.48
N LEU A 21 2.47 2.57 11.25
CA LEU A 21 1.00 2.58 11.20
C LEU A 21 0.40 2.91 12.57
N ASP A 22 1.01 2.45 13.66
CA ASP A 22 0.57 2.81 15.02
C ASP A 22 0.70 4.32 15.29
N SER A 23 1.59 5.01 14.59
CA SER A 23 1.81 6.45 14.77
C SER A 23 0.79 7.31 14.02
N LEU A 24 -0.04 6.72 13.18
CA LEU A 24 -0.99 7.43 12.33
C LEU A 24 -2.43 7.20 12.82
N LEU A 25 -3.27 8.23 12.68
CA LEU A 25 -4.69 8.14 13.01
C LEU A 25 -5.49 8.09 11.72
N PHE A 26 -6.16 6.96 11.47
CA PHE A 26 -6.99 6.78 10.28
C PHE A 26 -7.98 5.63 10.49
N ASP A 27 -8.98 5.54 9.61
CA ASP A 27 -10.05 4.55 9.72
C ASP A 27 -9.91 3.42 8.71
N ASP A 28 -9.55 3.75 7.47
CA ASP A 28 -9.55 2.83 6.35
C ASP A 28 -8.14 2.58 5.82
N LEU A 29 -7.79 1.31 5.67
CA LEU A 29 -6.51 0.90 5.07
C LEU A 29 -6.76 0.28 3.71
N VAL A 30 -5.97 0.68 2.70
CA VAL A 30 -5.98 0.02 1.40
C VAL A 30 -4.56 -0.38 1.01
N HIS A 31 -4.43 -1.47 0.28
CA HIS A 31 -3.16 -1.98 -0.20
C HIS A 31 -3.34 -2.83 -1.45
N GLY A 32 -2.23 -3.22 -2.07
CA GLY A 32 -2.25 -3.92 -3.34
C GLY A 32 -2.51 -5.41 -3.30
N GLY A 33 -2.70 -5.98 -2.12
CA GLY A 33 -3.04 -7.40 -2.01
C GLY A 33 -1.87 -8.36 -2.22
N CYS A 34 -0.63 -7.87 -2.16
CA CYS A 34 0.52 -8.77 -2.24
C CYS A 34 0.51 -9.73 -1.04
N PRO A 35 0.71 -11.04 -1.26
CA PRO A 35 0.64 -12.02 -0.17
C PRO A 35 1.86 -12.02 0.76
N THR A 36 2.87 -11.22 0.45
CA THR A 36 4.09 -11.07 1.26
C THR A 36 4.48 -9.59 1.33
N GLY A 37 5.44 -9.27 2.18
CA GLY A 37 6.04 -7.94 2.25
C GLY A 37 5.16 -6.89 2.90
N ALA A 38 5.33 -5.64 2.48
CA ALA A 38 4.70 -4.50 3.14
C ALA A 38 3.17 -4.57 3.16
N ASP A 39 2.54 -4.96 2.05
CA ASP A 39 1.09 -5.09 1.97
C ASP A 39 0.57 -6.10 2.98
N PHE A 40 1.23 -7.26 3.05
CA PHE A 40 0.85 -8.33 3.98
C PHE A 40 0.99 -7.87 5.43
N PHE A 41 2.10 -7.22 5.77
CA PHE A 41 2.31 -6.73 7.14
C PHE A 41 1.30 -5.66 7.53
N ALA A 42 0.94 -4.79 6.59
CA ALA A 42 -0.08 -3.77 6.84
C ALA A 42 -1.46 -4.38 7.05
N ASP A 43 -1.81 -5.39 6.25
CA ASP A 43 -3.08 -6.12 6.40
C ASP A 43 -3.15 -6.79 7.77
N MET A 44 -2.09 -7.49 8.17
CA MET A 44 -2.01 -8.11 9.49
C MET A 44 -2.16 -7.08 10.61
N TRP A 45 -1.49 -5.93 10.47
CA TRP A 45 -1.59 -4.86 11.45
C TRP A 45 -3.03 -4.39 11.63
N ALA A 46 -3.69 -4.10 10.53
CA ALA A 46 -5.07 -3.59 10.56
C ALA A 46 -6.01 -4.60 11.21
N ARG A 47 -5.90 -5.88 10.86
CA ARG A 47 -6.73 -6.93 11.46
C ARG A 47 -6.43 -7.11 12.94
N ASN A 48 -5.16 -7.03 13.33
CA ASN A 48 -4.74 -7.16 14.73
C ASN A 48 -5.27 -5.99 15.57
N ARG A 49 -5.30 -4.79 15.01
CA ARG A 49 -5.79 -3.59 15.70
C ARG A 49 -7.31 -3.42 15.63
N GLY A 50 -8.02 -4.35 15.00
CA GLY A 50 -9.48 -4.30 14.91
C GLY A 50 -10.01 -3.30 13.90
N HIS A 51 -9.20 -2.87 12.92
CA HIS A 51 -9.69 -2.04 11.82
C HIS A 51 -10.67 -2.83 10.98
N LYS A 52 -11.87 -2.29 10.79
CA LYS A 52 -12.94 -2.99 10.08
C LYS A 52 -12.90 -2.79 8.58
N LYS A 53 -12.24 -1.73 8.12
CA LYS A 53 -12.23 -1.35 6.71
C LYS A 53 -10.82 -1.51 6.15
N VAL A 54 -10.51 -2.73 5.76
CA VAL A 54 -9.27 -3.08 5.06
C VAL A 54 -9.65 -3.57 3.69
N LYS A 55 -9.15 -2.91 2.64
CA LYS A 55 -9.44 -3.31 1.27
C LYS A 55 -8.17 -3.60 0.50
N ALA A 56 -8.10 -4.79 -0.08
CA ALA A 56 -7.02 -5.19 -0.98
C ALA A 56 -7.43 -4.98 -2.43
N TYR A 57 -6.47 -4.55 -3.24
CA TYR A 57 -6.65 -4.36 -4.68
C TYR A 57 -5.67 -5.28 -5.40
N PRO A 58 -5.97 -6.57 -5.53
CA PRO A 58 -5.05 -7.50 -6.18
C PRO A 58 -4.91 -7.18 -7.67
N ALA A 59 -3.69 -7.32 -8.17
CA ALA A 59 -3.43 -7.15 -9.59
C ALA A 59 -3.85 -8.41 -10.35
N ASP A 60 -4.42 -8.23 -11.54
CA ASP A 60 -4.85 -9.34 -12.39
C ASP A 60 -3.73 -9.71 -13.39
N TRP A 61 -2.75 -10.45 -12.88
CA TRP A 61 -1.59 -10.85 -13.67
C TRP A 61 -1.94 -11.75 -14.85
N ASP A 62 -2.99 -12.58 -14.71
CA ASP A 62 -3.43 -13.47 -15.76
C ASP A 62 -3.98 -12.69 -16.96
N ARG A 63 -4.69 -11.58 -16.69
CA ARG A 63 -5.30 -10.76 -17.72
C ARG A 63 -4.35 -9.75 -18.33
N HIS A 64 -3.49 -9.13 -17.52
CA HIS A 64 -2.68 -7.97 -17.93
C HIS A 64 -1.19 -8.25 -18.01
N GLY A 65 -0.71 -9.41 -17.55
CA GLY A 65 0.71 -9.72 -17.53
C GLY A 65 1.50 -8.67 -16.77
N ASN A 66 2.60 -8.21 -17.35
CA ASN A 66 3.49 -7.24 -16.68
C ASN A 66 2.86 -5.87 -16.44
N ARG A 67 1.73 -5.58 -17.08
CA ARG A 67 1.01 -4.32 -16.88
C ARG A 67 0.06 -4.36 -15.69
N ALA A 68 -0.17 -5.53 -15.13
CA ALA A 68 -1.15 -5.71 -14.05
C ALA A 68 -0.88 -4.82 -12.84
N GLY A 69 0.39 -4.70 -12.43
CA GLY A 69 0.77 -3.84 -11.31
C GLY A 69 0.45 -2.37 -11.53
N PRO A 70 0.97 -1.76 -12.60
CA PRO A 70 0.66 -0.36 -12.93
C PRO A 70 -0.83 -0.09 -13.12
N ILE A 71 -1.55 -0.98 -13.78
CA ILE A 71 -3.01 -0.84 -13.97
C ILE A 71 -3.71 -0.85 -12.61
N ARG A 72 -3.38 -1.82 -11.75
CA ARG A 72 -3.93 -1.91 -10.40
C ARG A 72 -3.61 -0.65 -9.59
N ASN A 73 -2.39 -0.16 -9.66
CA ASN A 73 -1.98 1.02 -8.90
C ASN A 73 -2.80 2.25 -9.30
N ALA A 74 -2.98 2.49 -10.60
CA ALA A 74 -3.79 3.60 -11.08
C ALA A 74 -5.25 3.47 -10.64
N PHE A 75 -5.82 2.28 -10.76
CA PHE A 75 -7.19 2.02 -10.33
C PHE A 75 -7.36 2.21 -8.83
N MET A 76 -6.42 1.69 -8.04
CA MET A 76 -6.47 1.79 -6.58
C MET A 76 -6.46 3.25 -6.11
N LEU A 77 -5.58 4.08 -6.68
CA LEU A 77 -5.52 5.50 -6.36
C LEU A 77 -6.84 6.21 -6.72
N GLU A 78 -7.41 5.88 -7.86
CA GLU A 78 -8.64 6.52 -8.32
C GLU A 78 -9.86 6.06 -7.53
N ASP A 79 -9.96 4.76 -7.27
CA ASP A 79 -11.13 4.17 -6.59
C ASP A 79 -11.11 4.47 -5.08
N ALA A 80 -9.99 4.25 -4.41
CA ALA A 80 -9.88 4.44 -2.97
C ALA A 80 -9.78 5.90 -2.58
N LYS A 81 -9.24 6.74 -3.44
CA LYS A 81 -9.00 8.17 -3.18
C LYS A 81 -8.32 8.38 -1.83
N PRO A 82 -7.14 7.79 -1.62
CA PRO A 82 -6.47 7.87 -0.33
C PRO A 82 -6.10 9.32 0.01
N HIS A 83 -6.16 9.64 1.29
CA HIS A 83 -5.74 10.94 1.79
C HIS A 83 -4.24 10.98 2.02
N PHE A 84 -3.61 9.80 2.13
CA PHE A 84 -2.21 9.68 2.48
C PHE A 84 -1.66 8.34 1.98
N VAL A 85 -0.42 8.33 1.49
CA VAL A 85 0.28 7.12 1.06
C VAL A 85 1.50 6.90 1.95
N VAL A 86 1.64 5.70 2.49
CA VAL A 86 2.85 5.28 3.21
C VAL A 86 3.58 4.28 2.32
N ALA A 87 4.79 4.64 1.90
CA ALA A 87 5.59 3.84 0.99
C ALA A 87 6.83 3.30 1.69
N PHE A 88 6.89 1.99 1.87
CA PHE A 88 8.08 1.29 2.35
C PHE A 88 8.99 0.94 1.17
N PRO A 89 10.28 0.64 1.41
CA PRO A 89 11.19 0.30 0.32
C PRO A 89 10.65 -0.81 -0.57
N GLY A 90 10.80 -0.66 -1.87
CA GLY A 90 10.32 -1.64 -2.83
C GLY A 90 10.96 -1.44 -4.19
N GLY A 91 10.50 -2.23 -5.16
CA GLY A 91 10.99 -2.23 -6.52
C GLY A 91 10.17 -1.34 -7.46
N PRO A 92 10.15 -1.70 -8.77
CA PRO A 92 9.47 -0.89 -9.80
C PRO A 92 7.98 -0.64 -9.54
N GLY A 93 7.28 -1.63 -8.97
CA GLY A 93 5.86 -1.50 -8.68
C GLY A 93 5.58 -0.42 -7.64
N THR A 94 6.39 -0.37 -6.59
CA THR A 94 6.29 0.65 -5.55
C THR A 94 6.65 2.02 -6.11
N ALA A 95 7.72 2.11 -6.90
CA ALA A 95 8.14 3.35 -7.56
C ALA A 95 7.02 3.88 -8.49
N ASN A 96 6.36 2.99 -9.22
CA ASN A 96 5.23 3.35 -10.08
C ASN A 96 4.10 3.99 -9.26
N LEU A 97 3.70 3.36 -8.15
CA LEU A 97 2.64 3.91 -7.33
C LEU A 97 2.99 5.29 -6.78
N VAL A 98 4.21 5.44 -6.27
CA VAL A 98 4.67 6.73 -5.75
C VAL A 98 4.66 7.81 -6.82
N ALA A 99 5.11 7.46 -8.04
CA ALA A 99 5.10 8.40 -9.17
C ALA A 99 3.66 8.82 -9.53
N LEU A 100 2.72 7.87 -9.54
CA LEU A 100 1.32 8.16 -9.83
C LEU A 100 0.68 9.02 -8.74
N ALA A 101 1.06 8.84 -7.50
CA ALA A 101 0.53 9.61 -6.36
C ALA A 101 1.14 11.01 -6.27
N ASN A 102 2.33 11.20 -6.83
CA ASN A 102 3.06 12.45 -6.72
C ASN A 102 2.24 13.64 -7.23
N GLY A 103 2.14 14.69 -6.41
CA GLY A 103 1.36 15.87 -6.74
C GLY A 103 -0.14 15.75 -6.53
N LYS A 104 -0.64 14.55 -6.19
CA LYS A 104 -2.06 14.30 -5.95
C LYS A 104 -2.36 13.98 -4.50
N VAL A 105 -1.46 13.21 -3.85
CA VAL A 105 -1.64 12.71 -2.48
C VAL A 105 -0.30 12.82 -1.76
N PRO A 106 -0.28 13.27 -0.50
CA PRO A 106 0.96 13.24 0.29
C PRO A 106 1.51 11.82 0.41
N VAL A 107 2.81 11.67 0.22
CA VAL A 107 3.50 10.38 0.31
C VAL A 107 4.57 10.45 1.39
N LEU A 108 4.48 9.55 2.37
CA LEU A 108 5.55 9.33 3.35
C LEU A 108 6.41 8.17 2.86
N LYS A 109 7.65 8.47 2.50
CA LYS A 109 8.64 7.45 2.14
C LYS A 109 9.40 7.04 3.38
N VAL A 110 9.27 5.78 3.78
CA VAL A 110 9.90 5.24 4.99
C VAL A 110 11.21 4.56 4.60
N ASN A 111 12.33 5.08 5.09
CA ASN A 111 13.67 4.52 4.84
C ASN A 111 14.05 4.38 3.35
N TRP A 112 13.65 5.30 2.58
CA TRP A 112 14.05 5.35 1.16
C TRP A 112 15.43 5.99 1.00
#